data_0c29155dbbd4ec41b0e8d3b2c890001e
#
_entry.id   0c29155dbbd4ec41b0e8d3b2c890001e
#
_cell.length_a   1.000
_cell.length_b   1.000
_cell.length_c   1.000
_cell.angle_alpha   90.00
_cell.angle_beta   90.00
_cell.angle_gamma   90.00
#
_symmetry.space_group_name_H-M   'P 1'
#
loop_
_entity.id
_entity.type
_entity.pdbx_description
1 polymer ?
#
loop_
_entity_poly.entity_id
_entity_poly.type
_entity_poly.pdbx_seq_one_letter_code
_entity_poly.pdbx_strand_id
1 'polypeptide(L)'
;MKEKVTAVVLAAGKGSRMHSNIQKQYMTLLERPVITYALEAFEDSSVDEVILVVAPGEVEYAQKNILDKYSYKKVKKIVTGGAERYHSVYEALCVIPEENYVLIHDGARAFITPELIEFCIEQVKKDKSCVMGMPVKDTIKIVDNNCYAVSTPPRSSMWQIQTPQCFITKEIKEAYRKMME
;
A
#
# COMPACT_ATOMS: atom_id res chain seq x y z
N MET A 1 -1.83 -7.86 -25.54
CA MET A 1 -1.54 -6.52 -24.98
C MET A 1 -0.37 -6.65 -24.01
N LYS A 2 0.49 -5.65 -23.87
CA LYS A 2 1.59 -5.71 -22.88
C LYS A 2 0.97 -5.64 -21.49
N GLU A 3 1.26 -6.62 -20.63
CA GLU A 3 0.86 -6.60 -19.23
C GLU A 3 1.45 -5.38 -18.54
N LYS A 4 0.59 -4.56 -17.93
CA LYS A 4 1.00 -3.37 -17.19
C LYS A 4 1.17 -3.66 -15.71
N VAL A 5 1.96 -2.85 -15.08
CA VAL A 5 2.14 -2.85 -13.62
C VAL A 5 1.54 -1.58 -13.06
N THR A 6 0.48 -1.73 -12.26
CA THR A 6 -0.21 -0.62 -11.60
C THR A 6 0.13 -0.60 -10.11
N ALA A 7 0.64 0.50 -9.60
CA ALA A 7 0.80 0.68 -8.16
C ALA A 7 -0.44 1.33 -7.55
N VAL A 8 -0.84 0.86 -6.36
CA VAL A 8 -1.88 1.46 -5.52
C VAL A 8 -1.24 2.00 -4.27
N VAL A 9 -1.21 3.31 -4.12
CA VAL A 9 -0.66 3.99 -2.93
C VAL A 9 -1.82 4.39 -2.01
N LEU A 10 -1.90 3.73 -0.86
CA LEU A 10 -2.99 3.92 0.11
C LEU A 10 -2.67 5.10 1.04
N ALA A 11 -3.50 6.12 1.01
CA ALA A 11 -3.43 7.32 1.82
C ALA A 11 -4.76 7.67 2.52
N ALA A 12 -5.73 6.75 2.54
CA ALA A 12 -7.05 6.99 3.14
C ALA A 12 -7.10 6.77 4.67
N GLY A 13 -6.01 6.31 5.28
CA GLY A 13 -5.96 6.00 6.72
C GLY A 13 -6.00 7.25 7.59
N LYS A 14 -6.88 7.28 8.59
CA LYS A 14 -7.02 8.40 9.55
C LYS A 14 -5.83 8.57 10.51
N GLY A 15 -4.96 7.57 10.62
CA GLY A 15 -3.79 7.63 11.50
C GLY A 15 -4.12 7.78 13.00
N SER A 16 -5.25 7.24 13.46
CA SER A 16 -5.80 7.41 14.81
C SER A 16 -4.80 7.16 15.95
N ARG A 17 -3.81 6.29 15.73
CA ARG A 17 -2.73 5.99 16.69
C ARG A 17 -1.74 7.14 16.90
N MET A 18 -1.72 8.14 16.02
CA MET A 18 -0.76 9.25 16.09
C MET A 18 -1.25 10.41 16.98
N HIS A 19 -2.52 10.39 17.43
CA HIS A 19 -3.14 11.47 18.22
C HIS A 19 -2.89 12.88 17.66
N SER A 20 -2.84 13.00 16.32
CA SER A 20 -2.57 14.22 15.58
C SER A 20 -3.77 14.64 14.75
N ASN A 21 -4.00 15.95 14.62
CA ASN A 21 -5.00 16.51 13.71
C ASN A 21 -4.57 16.41 12.23
N ILE A 22 -3.29 16.10 11.96
CA ILE A 22 -2.75 15.90 10.63
C ILE A 22 -2.61 14.39 10.42
N GLN A 23 -3.13 13.87 9.34
CA GLN A 23 -3.00 12.46 8.99
C GLN A 23 -1.53 12.11 8.73
N LYS A 24 -1.12 10.90 9.15
CA LYS A 24 0.27 10.44 9.13
C LYS A 24 0.94 10.62 7.75
N GLN A 25 0.24 10.32 6.67
CA GLN A 25 0.75 10.44 5.31
C GLN A 25 1.03 11.87 4.87
N TYR A 26 0.39 12.86 5.50
CA TYR A 26 0.57 14.29 5.22
C TYR A 26 1.46 15.01 6.24
N MET A 27 1.90 14.30 7.29
CA MET A 27 2.89 14.87 8.22
C MET A 27 4.19 15.19 7.49
N THR A 28 4.84 16.28 7.90
CA THR A 28 6.09 16.73 7.27
C THR A 28 7.28 15.94 7.81
N LEU A 29 8.08 15.39 6.92
CA LEU A 29 9.38 14.81 7.18
C LEU A 29 10.40 15.50 6.26
N LEU A 30 11.44 16.15 6.82
CA LEU A 30 12.43 16.92 6.05
C LEU A 30 11.76 17.86 5.02
N GLU A 31 10.83 18.69 5.51
CA GLU A 31 10.09 19.70 4.73
C GLU A 31 9.13 19.18 3.65
N ARG A 32 8.92 17.86 3.57
CA ARG A 32 8.05 17.22 2.59
C ARG A 32 7.01 16.32 3.27
N PRO A 33 5.76 16.23 2.76
CA PRO A 33 4.80 15.24 3.24
C PRO A 33 5.32 13.80 3.10
N VAL A 34 5.12 12.98 4.11
CA VAL A 34 5.60 11.58 4.13
C VAL A 34 5.22 10.80 2.87
N ILE A 35 4.02 11.00 2.35
CA ILE A 35 3.53 10.31 1.14
C ILE A 35 4.39 10.58 -0.11
N THR A 36 5.04 11.76 -0.17
CA THR A 36 5.83 12.13 -1.35
C THR A 36 7.04 11.24 -1.57
N TYR A 37 7.60 10.68 -0.51
CA TYR A 37 8.72 9.73 -0.60
C TYR A 37 8.31 8.43 -1.28
N ALA A 38 7.14 7.90 -0.93
CA ALA A 38 6.61 6.71 -1.60
C ALA A 38 6.24 6.99 -3.06
N LEU A 39 5.54 8.12 -3.32
CA LEU A 39 5.16 8.49 -4.68
C LEU A 39 6.39 8.70 -5.59
N GLU A 40 7.46 9.31 -5.08
CA GLU A 40 8.72 9.51 -5.80
C GLU A 40 9.39 8.17 -6.16
N ALA A 41 9.47 7.24 -5.20
CA ALA A 41 10.01 5.91 -5.47
C ALA A 41 9.23 5.16 -6.57
N PHE A 42 7.90 5.28 -6.60
CA PHE A 42 7.08 4.72 -7.68
C PHE A 42 7.24 5.50 -9.00
N GLU A 43 7.39 6.83 -8.95
CA GLU A 43 7.67 7.65 -10.14
C GLU A 43 8.98 7.23 -10.80
N ASP A 44 10.01 6.92 -10.01
CA ASP A 44 11.35 6.53 -10.47
C ASP A 44 11.49 5.05 -10.83
N SER A 45 10.48 4.22 -10.54
CA SER A 45 10.47 2.77 -10.86
C SER A 45 9.89 2.46 -12.24
N SER A 46 9.85 1.18 -12.63
CA SER A 46 9.27 0.73 -13.91
C SER A 46 7.74 0.52 -13.88
N VAL A 47 7.02 0.91 -12.82
CA VAL A 47 5.55 0.86 -12.83
C VAL A 47 5.00 1.74 -13.96
N ASP A 48 3.95 1.26 -14.63
CA ASP A 48 3.32 2.00 -15.74
C ASP A 48 2.41 3.12 -15.25
N GLU A 49 1.75 2.92 -14.11
CA GLU A 49 0.84 3.91 -13.52
C GLU A 49 0.68 3.75 -12.01
N VAL A 50 0.29 4.82 -11.35
CA VAL A 50 -0.03 4.87 -9.93
C VAL A 50 -1.47 5.33 -9.74
N ILE A 51 -2.20 4.64 -8.85
CA ILE A 51 -3.50 5.04 -8.34
C ILE A 51 -3.31 5.49 -6.90
N LEU A 52 -3.62 6.73 -6.61
CA LEU A 52 -3.58 7.28 -5.27
C LEU A 52 -4.96 7.13 -4.60
N VAL A 53 -5.02 6.48 -3.44
CA VAL A 53 -6.26 6.30 -2.68
C VAL A 53 -6.25 7.20 -1.46
N VAL A 54 -7.18 8.14 -1.39
CA VAL A 54 -7.28 9.15 -0.32
C VAL A 54 -8.58 9.01 0.47
N ALA A 55 -8.65 9.62 1.64
CA ALA A 55 -9.88 9.62 2.43
C ALA A 55 -11.01 10.42 1.75
N PRO A 56 -12.28 10.14 2.07
CA PRO A 56 -13.40 10.95 1.62
C PRO A 56 -13.17 12.43 1.92
N GLY A 57 -13.38 13.30 0.91
CA GLY A 57 -13.18 14.74 1.02
C GLY A 57 -11.74 15.23 0.80
N GLU A 58 -10.77 14.34 0.59
CA GLU A 58 -9.36 14.73 0.42
C GLU A 58 -8.84 14.75 -1.01
N VAL A 59 -9.69 14.46 -1.99
CA VAL A 59 -9.30 14.42 -3.41
C VAL A 59 -8.70 15.76 -3.86
N GLU A 60 -9.37 16.87 -3.58
CA GLU A 60 -8.89 18.22 -3.95
C GLU A 60 -7.60 18.58 -3.20
N TYR A 61 -7.51 18.22 -1.93
CA TYR A 61 -6.30 18.43 -1.15
C TYR A 61 -5.10 17.68 -1.74
N ALA A 62 -5.28 16.40 -2.04
CA ALA A 62 -4.23 15.56 -2.62
C ALA A 62 -3.83 16.06 -4.01
N GLN A 63 -4.79 16.44 -4.84
CA GLN A 63 -4.50 17.02 -6.15
C GLN A 63 -3.64 18.27 -6.01
N LYS A 64 -4.11 19.27 -5.27
CA LYS A 64 -3.46 20.58 -5.18
C LYS A 64 -2.14 20.57 -4.41
N ASN A 65 -2.11 19.90 -3.25
CA ASN A 65 -0.98 19.99 -2.31
C ASN A 65 0.07 18.89 -2.52
N ILE A 66 -0.27 17.81 -3.23
CA ILE A 66 0.65 16.71 -3.50
C ILE A 66 0.93 16.61 -4.99
N LEU A 67 -0.07 16.34 -5.85
CA LEU A 67 0.20 16.02 -7.26
C LEU A 67 0.66 17.23 -8.05
N ASP A 68 -0.03 18.36 -7.96
CA ASP A 68 0.34 19.58 -8.70
C ASP A 68 1.67 20.15 -8.21
N LYS A 69 1.91 20.07 -6.89
CA LYS A 69 3.12 20.63 -6.29
C LYS A 69 4.39 19.85 -6.66
N TYR A 70 4.29 18.51 -6.77
CA TYR A 70 5.46 17.64 -7.03
C TYR A 70 5.47 17.07 -8.46
N SER A 71 4.45 17.36 -9.27
CA SER A 71 4.39 17.06 -10.71
C SER A 71 4.60 15.58 -11.08
N TYR A 72 4.00 14.66 -10.34
CA TYR A 72 4.06 13.22 -10.62
C TYR A 72 3.36 12.88 -11.95
N LYS A 73 4.06 12.21 -12.86
CA LYS A 73 3.56 11.84 -14.19
C LYS A 73 2.83 10.51 -14.21
N LYS A 74 3.22 9.59 -13.31
CA LYS A 74 2.64 8.24 -13.22
C LYS A 74 1.36 8.16 -12.40
N VAL A 75 1.06 9.13 -11.56
CA VAL A 75 -0.23 9.18 -10.85
C VAL A 75 -1.34 9.54 -11.85
N LYS A 76 -2.13 8.54 -12.27
CA LYS A 76 -3.16 8.70 -13.29
C LYS A 76 -4.55 8.91 -12.72
N LYS A 77 -4.79 8.45 -11.49
CA LYS A 77 -6.10 8.58 -10.84
C LYS A 77 -5.93 8.81 -9.34
N ILE A 78 -6.85 9.61 -8.79
CA ILE A 78 -7.14 9.67 -7.35
C ILE A 78 -8.48 8.95 -7.15
N VAL A 79 -8.52 8.04 -6.19
CA VAL A 79 -9.72 7.27 -5.83
C VAL A 79 -10.04 7.54 -4.37
N THR A 80 -11.31 7.71 -4.05
CA THR A 80 -11.76 7.82 -2.67
C THR A 80 -11.78 6.44 -2.04
N GLY A 81 -11.08 6.28 -0.92
CA GLY A 81 -11.07 5.05 -0.13
C GLY A 81 -12.32 4.86 0.73
N GLY A 82 -12.47 3.69 1.29
CA GLY A 82 -13.55 3.32 2.17
C GLY A 82 -13.21 3.40 3.67
N ALA A 83 -14.09 2.87 4.52
CA ALA A 83 -13.98 2.94 5.97
C ALA A 83 -12.76 2.20 6.53
N GLU A 84 -12.42 1.07 5.92
CA GLU A 84 -11.30 0.21 6.31
C GLU A 84 -10.27 0.10 5.19
N ARG A 85 -9.05 -0.40 5.53
CA ARG A 85 -7.97 -0.57 4.55
C ARG A 85 -8.41 -1.44 3.36
N TYR A 86 -9.11 -2.52 3.61
CA TYR A 86 -9.55 -3.43 2.56
C TYR A 86 -10.61 -2.80 1.65
N HIS A 87 -11.51 -1.96 2.16
CA HIS A 87 -12.44 -1.19 1.32
C HIS A 87 -11.66 -0.25 0.38
N SER A 88 -10.64 0.44 0.89
CA SER A 88 -9.79 1.34 0.10
C SER A 88 -9.04 0.61 -1.00
N VAL A 89 -8.54 -0.61 -0.73
CA VAL A 89 -7.94 -1.48 -1.75
C VAL A 89 -8.98 -1.89 -2.79
N TYR A 90 -10.18 -2.28 -2.37
CA TYR A 90 -11.26 -2.69 -3.27
C TYR A 90 -11.62 -1.58 -4.25
N GLU A 91 -11.81 -0.35 -3.78
CA GLU A 91 -12.10 0.82 -4.63
C GLU A 91 -11.01 1.03 -5.71
N ALA A 92 -9.73 0.90 -5.34
CA ALA A 92 -8.66 0.97 -6.31
C ALA A 92 -8.69 -0.19 -7.32
N LEU A 93 -8.92 -1.42 -6.85
CA LEU A 93 -9.01 -2.60 -7.71
C LEU A 93 -10.14 -2.47 -8.74
N CYS A 94 -11.26 -1.84 -8.40
CA CYS A 94 -12.39 -1.65 -9.32
C CYS A 94 -12.01 -0.86 -10.60
N VAL A 95 -11.00 -0.01 -10.52
CA VAL A 95 -10.57 0.85 -11.66
C VAL A 95 -9.34 0.32 -12.40
N ILE A 96 -8.75 -0.81 -11.99
CA ILE A 96 -7.57 -1.44 -12.62
C ILE A 96 -8.04 -2.54 -13.58
N PRO A 97 -7.52 -2.67 -14.81
CA PRO A 97 -7.79 -3.80 -15.70
C PRO A 97 -7.32 -5.13 -15.11
N GLU A 98 -8.04 -6.23 -15.41
CA GLU A 98 -7.76 -7.57 -14.84
C GLU A 98 -6.47 -8.20 -15.35
N GLU A 99 -6.01 -7.82 -16.53
CA GLU A 99 -4.79 -8.31 -17.16
C GLU A 99 -3.50 -7.71 -16.61
N ASN A 100 -3.59 -6.76 -15.67
CA ASN A 100 -2.43 -6.09 -15.06
C ASN A 100 -1.88 -6.87 -13.87
N TYR A 101 -0.66 -6.49 -13.45
CA TYR A 101 -0.16 -6.74 -12.09
C TYR A 101 -0.47 -5.53 -11.20
N VAL A 102 -0.74 -5.77 -9.93
CA VAL A 102 -0.99 -4.69 -8.95
C VAL A 102 -0.02 -4.79 -7.78
N LEU A 103 0.56 -3.65 -7.40
CA LEU A 103 1.40 -3.47 -6.21
C LEU A 103 0.66 -2.56 -5.22
N ILE A 104 0.26 -3.09 -4.06
CA ILE A 104 -0.49 -2.34 -3.04
C ILE A 104 0.49 -1.89 -1.96
N HIS A 105 0.61 -0.57 -1.77
CA HIS A 105 1.57 0.02 -0.84
C HIS A 105 0.92 1.04 0.10
N ASP A 106 1.33 1.03 1.36
CA ASP A 106 0.88 2.00 2.36
C ASP A 106 1.66 3.32 2.18
N GLY A 107 1.02 4.41 1.77
CA GLY A 107 1.65 5.70 1.45
C GLY A 107 2.39 6.38 2.62
N ALA A 108 2.17 5.91 3.85
CA ALA A 108 2.92 6.36 5.02
C ALA A 108 4.23 5.58 5.28
N ARG A 109 4.62 4.66 4.40
CA ARG A 109 5.90 3.91 4.45
C ARG A 109 6.92 4.57 3.54
N ALA A 110 7.61 5.57 4.05
CA ALA A 110 8.51 6.43 3.29
C ALA A 110 9.84 5.78 2.84
N PHE A 111 10.16 4.58 3.33
CA PHE A 111 11.46 3.93 3.05
C PHE A 111 11.41 2.89 1.93
N ILE A 112 10.37 2.92 1.11
CA ILE A 112 10.35 2.15 -0.13
C ILE A 112 11.35 2.76 -1.12
N THR A 113 12.06 1.92 -1.87
CA THR A 113 13.01 2.38 -2.90
C THR A 113 12.62 1.83 -4.27
N PRO A 114 13.06 2.48 -5.37
CA PRO A 114 12.84 1.95 -6.72
C PRO A 114 13.35 0.52 -6.89
N GLU A 115 14.51 0.17 -6.32
CA GLU A 115 15.10 -1.17 -6.41
C GLU A 115 14.21 -2.23 -5.73
N LEU A 116 13.60 -1.91 -4.57
CA LEU A 116 12.65 -2.82 -3.92
C LEU A 116 11.36 -2.98 -4.74
N ILE A 117 10.92 -1.92 -5.41
CA ILE A 117 9.77 -1.98 -6.32
C ILE A 117 10.08 -2.88 -7.51
N GLU A 118 11.24 -2.71 -8.16
CA GLU A 118 11.68 -3.58 -9.26
C GLU A 118 11.76 -5.04 -8.84
N PHE A 119 12.36 -5.32 -7.68
CA PHE A 119 12.39 -6.67 -7.14
C PHE A 119 10.98 -7.26 -6.96
N CYS A 120 10.03 -6.49 -6.42
CA CYS A 120 8.64 -6.93 -6.27
C CYS A 120 7.97 -7.21 -7.63
N ILE A 121 8.25 -6.38 -8.65
CA ILE A 121 7.73 -6.57 -10.01
C ILE A 121 8.27 -7.86 -10.62
N GLU A 122 9.56 -8.14 -10.47
CA GLU A 122 10.17 -9.39 -10.94
C GLU A 122 9.54 -10.61 -10.26
N GLN A 123 9.38 -10.55 -8.92
CA GLN A 123 8.83 -11.68 -8.16
C GLN A 123 7.36 -11.93 -8.50
N VAL A 124 6.51 -10.91 -8.60
CA VAL A 124 5.10 -11.12 -8.94
C VAL A 124 4.91 -11.68 -10.34
N LYS A 125 5.74 -11.29 -11.30
CA LYS A 125 5.73 -11.86 -12.66
C LYS A 125 6.15 -13.32 -12.67
N LYS A 126 7.07 -13.73 -11.81
CA LYS A 126 7.56 -15.09 -11.68
C LYS A 126 6.60 -16.00 -10.89
N ASP A 127 6.18 -15.53 -9.71
CA ASP A 127 5.50 -16.37 -8.71
C ASP A 127 4.01 -16.04 -8.57
N LYS A 128 3.47 -15.13 -9.42
CA LYS A 128 2.08 -14.65 -9.48
C LYS A 128 1.63 -13.79 -8.30
N SER A 129 2.23 -13.99 -7.14
CA SER A 129 2.03 -13.16 -5.94
C SER A 129 3.30 -13.09 -5.11
N CYS A 130 3.54 -11.95 -4.49
CA CYS A 130 4.58 -11.80 -3.48
C CYS A 130 4.21 -10.70 -2.48
N VAL A 131 4.74 -10.82 -1.29
CA VAL A 131 4.50 -9.85 -0.21
C VAL A 131 5.81 -9.57 0.50
N MET A 132 6.14 -8.29 0.66
CA MET A 132 7.29 -7.89 1.46
C MET A 132 7.09 -8.27 2.92
N GLY A 133 8.12 -8.81 3.54
CA GLY A 133 8.08 -9.21 4.93
C GLY A 133 9.44 -9.14 5.61
N MET A 134 9.42 -9.08 6.94
CA MET A 134 10.61 -9.10 7.79
C MET A 134 10.50 -10.24 8.80
N PRO A 135 11.54 -11.07 9.01
CA PRO A 135 11.57 -12.02 10.11
C PRO A 135 11.37 -11.31 11.45
N VAL A 136 10.57 -11.90 12.32
CA VAL A 136 10.36 -11.34 13.67
C VAL A 136 11.65 -11.44 14.48
N LYS A 137 12.08 -10.33 15.09
CA LYS A 137 13.26 -10.27 15.96
C LYS A 137 12.93 -10.56 17.42
N ASP A 138 11.76 -10.12 17.89
CA ASP A 138 11.32 -10.28 19.27
C ASP A 138 10.60 -11.60 19.52
N THR A 139 10.50 -12.01 20.78
CA THR A 139 9.68 -13.15 21.17
C THR A 139 8.20 -12.77 21.11
N ILE A 140 7.42 -13.49 20.30
CA ILE A 140 5.98 -13.28 20.19
C ILE A 140 5.26 -14.22 21.17
N LYS A 141 4.25 -13.68 21.86
CA LYS A 141 3.32 -14.42 22.70
C LYS A 141 1.93 -14.33 22.12
N ILE A 142 1.24 -15.45 22.04
CA ILE A 142 -0.20 -15.45 21.87
C ILE A 142 -0.79 -15.29 23.27
N VAL A 143 -1.70 -14.33 23.43
CA VAL A 143 -2.34 -14.02 24.72
C VAL A 143 -3.85 -14.22 24.62
N ASP A 144 -4.49 -14.51 25.77
CA ASP A 144 -5.94 -14.54 25.90
C ASP A 144 -6.53 -13.13 26.10
N ASN A 145 -7.85 -13.05 26.28
CA ASN A 145 -8.58 -11.78 26.49
C ASN A 145 -8.19 -11.05 27.79
N ASN A 146 -7.53 -11.73 28.72
CA ASN A 146 -7.06 -11.19 30.00
C ASN A 146 -5.56 -10.84 29.96
N CYS A 147 -4.93 -10.89 28.77
CA CYS A 147 -3.51 -10.65 28.55
C CYS A 147 -2.56 -11.69 29.17
N TYR A 148 -3.04 -12.89 29.51
CA TYR A 148 -2.17 -14.00 29.93
C TYR A 148 -1.60 -14.72 28.70
N ALA A 149 -0.31 -15.07 28.76
CA ALA A 149 0.37 -15.80 27.69
C ALA A 149 -0.14 -17.24 27.60
N VAL A 150 -0.73 -17.57 26.43
CA VAL A 150 -1.27 -18.91 26.12
C VAL A 150 -0.22 -19.78 25.43
N SER A 151 0.53 -19.20 24.48
CA SER A 151 1.57 -19.93 23.75
C SER A 151 2.68 -19.01 23.24
N THR A 152 3.78 -19.64 22.82
CA THR A 152 4.93 -18.95 22.24
C THR A 152 5.27 -19.64 20.92
N PRO A 153 4.84 -19.11 19.77
CA PRO A 153 5.17 -19.68 18.48
C PRO A 153 6.68 -19.61 18.21
N PRO A 154 7.25 -20.58 17.47
CA PRO A 154 8.64 -20.53 17.05
C PRO A 154 8.94 -19.26 16.24
N ARG A 155 9.87 -18.45 16.70
CA ARG A 155 10.23 -17.18 16.04
C ARG A 155 10.69 -17.37 14.59
N SER A 156 11.34 -18.49 14.27
CA SER A 156 11.80 -18.82 12.93
C SER A 156 10.70 -18.95 11.87
N SER A 157 9.45 -19.16 12.31
CA SER A 157 8.28 -19.25 11.41
C SER A 157 7.42 -17.98 11.41
N MET A 158 7.84 -16.92 12.11
CA MET A 158 7.07 -15.70 12.27
C MET A 158 7.65 -14.56 11.43
N TRP A 159 6.79 -13.93 10.62
CA TRP A 159 7.14 -12.80 9.75
C TRP A 159 6.20 -11.63 9.96
N GLN A 160 6.74 -10.43 9.99
CA GLN A 160 5.96 -9.19 9.96
C GLN A 160 5.73 -8.79 8.52
N ILE A 161 4.46 -8.87 8.09
CA ILE A 161 4.09 -8.52 6.72
C ILE A 161 4.13 -7.00 6.54
N GLN A 162 4.77 -6.59 5.45
CA GLN A 162 4.97 -5.21 5.04
C GLN A 162 4.23 -4.93 3.72
N THR A 163 4.60 -3.85 3.06
CA THR A 163 4.18 -3.51 1.70
C THR A 163 5.40 -3.10 0.87
N PRO A 164 5.42 -3.34 -0.47
CA PRO A 164 4.28 -3.69 -1.33
C PRO A 164 3.76 -5.12 -1.14
N GLN A 165 2.46 -5.30 -1.41
CA GLN A 165 1.77 -6.57 -1.56
C GLN A 165 1.37 -6.67 -3.03
N CYS A 166 1.85 -7.69 -3.73
CA CYS A 166 1.85 -7.75 -5.19
C CYS A 166 1.11 -8.98 -5.69
N PHE A 167 0.25 -8.80 -6.68
CA PHE A 167 -0.64 -9.84 -7.17
C PHE A 167 -0.92 -9.69 -8.68
N ILE A 168 -1.35 -10.78 -9.32
CA ILE A 168 -2.11 -10.71 -10.56
C ILE A 168 -3.46 -10.04 -10.23
N THR A 169 -3.80 -8.97 -10.94
CA THR A 169 -4.99 -8.16 -10.63
C THR A 169 -6.27 -8.99 -10.67
N LYS A 170 -6.42 -9.89 -11.64
CA LYS A 170 -7.59 -10.77 -11.75
C LYS A 170 -7.79 -11.63 -10.49
N GLU A 171 -6.72 -12.25 -9.98
CA GLU A 171 -6.79 -13.15 -8.82
C GLU A 171 -7.18 -12.40 -7.54
N ILE A 172 -6.54 -11.25 -7.30
CA ILE A 172 -6.85 -10.46 -6.10
C ILE A 172 -8.24 -9.84 -6.17
N LYS A 173 -8.71 -9.40 -7.33
CA LYS A 173 -10.09 -8.93 -7.52
C LYS A 173 -11.13 -10.00 -7.18
N GLU A 174 -10.90 -11.24 -7.63
CA GLU A 174 -11.80 -12.36 -7.32
C GLU A 174 -11.84 -12.64 -5.81
N ALA A 175 -10.68 -12.63 -5.14
CA ALA A 175 -10.62 -12.80 -3.69
C ALA A 175 -11.38 -11.70 -2.95
N TYR A 176 -11.24 -10.44 -3.38
CA TYR A 176 -11.97 -9.31 -2.79
C TYR A 176 -13.48 -9.38 -3.04
N ARG A 177 -13.93 -9.79 -4.23
CA ARG A 177 -15.38 -9.99 -4.49
C ARG A 177 -15.97 -10.98 -3.49
N LYS A 178 -15.34 -12.15 -3.31
CA LYS A 178 -15.79 -13.17 -2.36
C LYS A 178 -15.78 -12.71 -0.90
N MET A 179 -14.88 -11.81 -0.54
CA MET A 179 -14.81 -11.27 0.81
C MET A 179 -15.89 -10.20 1.06
N MET A 180 -16.33 -9.49 0.02
CA MET A 180 -17.31 -8.40 0.11
C MET A 180 -18.76 -8.90 0.01
N GLU A 181 -19.01 -10.15 -0.41
CA GLU A 181 -20.30 -10.85 -0.35
C GLU A 181 -20.67 -11.28 1.08
#